data_8c521c5b22ba6cbba2a3da8224223be2
#
_entry.id   8c521c5b22ba6cbba2a3da8224223be2
#
_cell.length_a   1.000
_cell.length_b   1.000
_cell.length_c   1.000
_cell.angle_alpha   90.00
_cell.angle_beta   90.00
_cell.angle_gamma   90.00
#
_symmetry.space_group_name_H-M   'P 1'
#
loop_
_entity.id
_entity.type
_entity.pdbx_description
1 polymer ?
#
loop_
_entity_poly.entity_id
_entity_poly.type
_entity_poly.pdbx_seq_one_letter_code
_entity_poly.pdbx_strand_id
1 'polypeptide(L)'
;TPGLIDLHTHIYWGGTSIGVDPTDYAQRCGTTTMVDAGTAGAGNFAGFRAHIIEPCEPRILAYLNISFAGIFAFSDTVMVGESEDLRLLHPRACLNVAKLHKDFLVGIKVRVGAKASGSMGHAPLDIALEVAEEADLPVMCHLDWPPPNTKDVVNRLRPGDVLTHCFRPFPGAPTQSNGRIKEEIMEARERGVIFDIGH
;
A
#
# COMPACT_ATOMS: atom_id res chain seq x y z
N THR A 1 -9.55 18.40 21.38
CA THR A 1 -8.95 18.42 20.03
C THR A 1 -9.54 17.27 19.22
N PRO A 2 -9.66 17.36 17.90
CA PRO A 2 -9.92 16.20 17.06
C PRO A 2 -8.84 15.14 17.27
N GLY A 3 -9.20 13.85 17.13
CA GLY A 3 -8.22 12.78 17.16
C GLY A 3 -7.29 12.80 15.96
N LEU A 4 -6.14 12.16 16.08
CA LEU A 4 -5.19 12.02 14.98
C LEU A 4 -5.69 11.03 13.93
N ILE A 5 -5.28 11.22 12.69
CA ILE A 5 -5.50 10.30 11.57
C ILE A 5 -4.14 9.76 11.14
N ASP A 6 -3.98 8.45 11.22
CA ASP A 6 -2.79 7.77 10.70
C ASP A 6 -3.11 7.20 9.32
N LEU A 7 -2.40 7.67 8.29
CA LEU A 7 -2.67 7.34 6.90
C LEU A 7 -1.92 6.08 6.41
N HIS A 8 -1.05 5.50 7.26
CA HIS A 8 -0.25 4.35 6.85
C HIS A 8 0.01 3.40 8.03
N THR A 9 -0.89 2.47 8.23
CA THR A 9 -0.79 1.46 9.29
C THR A 9 -0.86 0.04 8.72
N HIS A 10 -0.43 -0.94 9.53
CA HIS A 10 -0.66 -2.36 9.27
C HIS A 10 -1.33 -2.96 10.51
N ILE A 11 -2.64 -3.12 10.45
CA ILE A 11 -3.49 -3.42 11.61
C ILE A 11 -4.32 -4.69 11.47
N TYR A 12 -4.01 -5.55 10.52
CA TYR A 12 -4.60 -6.89 10.45
C TYR A 12 -3.95 -7.79 11.50
N TRP A 13 -4.22 -7.47 12.78
CA TRP A 13 -3.73 -8.23 13.92
C TRP A 13 -4.09 -9.71 13.83
N GLY A 14 -3.09 -10.57 13.99
CA GLY A 14 -3.23 -12.02 13.87
C GLY A 14 -3.42 -12.56 12.46
N GLY A 15 -3.67 -11.71 11.47
CA GLY A 15 -3.80 -12.11 10.06
C GLY A 15 -2.51 -12.01 9.25
N THR A 16 -1.52 -11.28 9.77
CA THR A 16 -0.20 -11.12 9.14
C THR A 16 0.90 -10.99 10.16
N SER A 17 2.16 -11.15 9.73
CA SER A 17 3.32 -11.04 10.63
C SER A 17 3.63 -9.61 11.11
N ILE A 18 3.09 -8.58 10.43
CA ILE A 18 3.33 -7.18 10.76
C ILE A 18 2.13 -6.48 11.39
N GLY A 19 1.00 -7.18 11.52
CA GLY A 19 -0.23 -6.60 12.05
C GLY A 19 -0.12 -6.26 13.54
N VAL A 20 -0.51 -5.04 13.92
CA VAL A 20 -0.67 -4.60 15.32
C VAL A 20 -2.14 -4.48 15.67
N ASP A 21 -2.47 -4.57 16.97
CA ASP A 21 -3.83 -4.36 17.45
C ASP A 21 -4.22 -2.87 17.32
N PRO A 22 -5.24 -2.52 16.53
CA PRO A 22 -5.61 -1.13 16.30
C PRO A 22 -6.14 -0.42 17.55
N THR A 23 -6.83 -1.13 18.45
CA THR A 23 -7.36 -0.54 19.68
C THR A 23 -6.24 -0.20 20.66
N ASP A 24 -5.31 -1.14 20.89
CA ASP A 24 -4.13 -0.90 21.73
C ASP A 24 -3.25 0.23 21.18
N TYR A 25 -3.06 0.25 19.87
CA TYR A 25 -2.32 1.33 19.21
C TYR A 25 -3.00 2.70 19.39
N ALA A 26 -4.32 2.78 19.13
CA ALA A 26 -5.09 4.02 19.27
C ALA A 26 -5.02 4.60 20.69
N GLN A 27 -5.13 3.76 21.70
CA GLN A 27 -5.09 4.17 23.11
C GLN A 27 -3.73 4.76 23.51
N ARG A 28 -2.64 4.34 22.85
CA ARG A 28 -1.28 4.82 23.15
C ARG A 28 -0.91 6.11 22.44
N CYS A 29 -1.46 6.37 21.24
CA CYS A 29 -1.03 7.50 20.42
C CYS A 29 -2.10 8.56 20.16
N GLY A 30 -3.36 8.33 20.61
CA GLY A 30 -4.47 9.25 20.38
C GLY A 30 -4.97 9.30 18.94
N THR A 31 -4.66 8.26 18.15
CA THR A 31 -5.17 8.09 16.80
C THR A 31 -6.60 7.55 16.86
N THR A 32 -7.53 8.23 16.19
CA THR A 32 -8.95 7.84 16.16
C THR A 32 -9.40 7.34 14.80
N THR A 33 -8.60 7.54 13.78
CA THR A 33 -8.82 7.01 12.43
C THR A 33 -7.52 6.45 11.87
N MET A 34 -7.55 5.25 11.35
CA MET A 34 -6.40 4.58 10.75
C MET A 34 -6.72 4.13 9.33
N VAL A 35 -5.72 4.22 8.45
CA VAL A 35 -5.80 3.67 7.10
C VAL A 35 -4.82 2.51 7.02
N ASP A 36 -5.34 1.29 6.90
CA ASP A 36 -4.50 0.11 6.64
C ASP A 36 -3.90 0.19 5.25
N ALA A 37 -2.59 0.11 5.16
CA ALA A 37 -1.85 0.28 3.91
C ALA A 37 -1.77 -1.01 3.08
N GLY A 38 -2.87 -1.75 3.00
CA GLY A 38 -3.01 -2.92 2.14
C GLY A 38 -2.43 -4.20 2.76
N THR A 39 -2.67 -4.40 4.05
CA THR A 39 -2.27 -5.64 4.73
C THR A 39 -3.08 -6.84 4.22
N ALA A 40 -4.37 -6.64 3.93
CA ALA A 40 -5.26 -7.67 3.38
C ALA A 40 -5.38 -7.57 1.85
N GLY A 41 -5.52 -8.73 1.21
CA GLY A 41 -5.91 -8.87 -0.18
C GLY A 41 -7.35 -9.42 -0.32
N ALA A 42 -7.78 -9.67 -1.56
CA ALA A 42 -9.15 -10.12 -1.82
C ALA A 42 -9.50 -11.45 -1.14
N GLY A 43 -8.53 -12.32 -0.91
CA GLY A 43 -8.74 -13.63 -0.32
C GLY A 43 -9.01 -13.61 1.19
N ASN A 44 -8.62 -12.56 1.89
CA ASN A 44 -8.73 -12.49 3.34
C ASN A 44 -9.35 -11.19 3.87
N PHE A 45 -9.79 -10.28 2.99
CA PHE A 45 -10.40 -9.01 3.40
C PHE A 45 -11.69 -9.21 4.23
N ALA A 46 -12.49 -10.22 3.92
CA ALA A 46 -13.69 -10.51 4.69
C ALA A 46 -13.38 -10.83 6.18
N GLY A 47 -12.33 -11.60 6.41
CA GLY A 47 -11.84 -11.87 7.78
C GLY A 47 -11.26 -10.62 8.46
N PHE A 48 -10.49 -9.81 7.73
CA PHE A 48 -9.99 -8.54 8.23
C PHE A 48 -11.13 -7.61 8.66
N ARG A 49 -12.14 -7.48 7.82
CA ARG A 49 -13.34 -6.70 8.13
C ARG A 49 -14.06 -7.21 9.37
N ALA A 50 -14.43 -8.49 9.38
CA ALA A 50 -15.28 -9.04 10.43
C ALA A 50 -14.60 -9.13 11.81
N HIS A 51 -13.29 -9.39 11.85
CA HIS A 51 -12.58 -9.67 13.09
C HIS A 51 -11.72 -8.50 13.60
N ILE A 52 -11.41 -7.54 12.75
CA ILE A 52 -10.56 -6.39 13.11
C ILE A 52 -11.31 -5.06 12.90
N ILE A 53 -11.78 -4.78 11.69
CA ILE A 53 -12.35 -3.46 11.35
C ILE A 53 -13.64 -3.19 12.14
N GLU A 54 -14.59 -4.11 12.09
CA GLU A 54 -15.90 -3.91 12.69
C GLU A 54 -15.89 -3.91 14.23
N PRO A 55 -15.10 -4.74 14.94
CA PRO A 55 -15.11 -4.76 16.41
C PRO A 55 -14.20 -3.73 17.07
N CYS A 56 -13.27 -3.06 16.34
CA CYS A 56 -12.34 -2.13 16.97
C CYS A 56 -12.96 -0.76 17.27
N GLU A 57 -12.40 -0.05 18.26
CA GLU A 57 -12.86 1.29 18.65
C GLU A 57 -12.53 2.39 17.64
N PRO A 58 -11.28 2.47 17.10
CA PRO A 58 -10.95 3.48 16.11
C PRO A 58 -11.65 3.22 14.78
N ARG A 59 -11.90 4.29 14.02
CA ARG A 59 -12.37 4.16 12.64
C ARG A 59 -11.26 3.60 11.74
N ILE A 60 -11.56 2.53 11.01
CA ILE A 60 -10.62 1.92 10.07
C ILE A 60 -11.11 2.11 8.64
N LEU A 61 -10.19 2.58 7.79
CA LEU A 61 -10.25 2.52 6.34
C LEU A 61 -9.09 1.68 5.84
N ALA A 62 -9.12 1.20 4.61
CA ALA A 62 -8.05 0.35 4.10
C ALA A 62 -7.80 0.53 2.60
N TYR A 63 -6.55 0.33 2.19
CA TYR A 63 -6.20 -0.06 0.84
C TYR A 63 -6.34 -1.58 0.70
N LEU A 64 -6.85 -2.04 -0.44
CA LEU A 64 -6.89 -3.48 -0.75
C LEU A 64 -5.65 -3.88 -1.53
N ASN A 65 -4.89 -4.85 -1.04
CA ASN A 65 -3.73 -5.34 -1.77
C ASN A 65 -4.14 -6.07 -3.04
N ILE A 66 -3.43 -5.80 -4.14
CA ILE A 66 -3.63 -6.50 -5.42
C ILE A 66 -3.27 -7.98 -5.32
N SER A 67 -2.33 -8.35 -4.43
CA SER A 67 -2.06 -9.74 -4.08
C SER A 67 -3.23 -10.33 -3.30
N PHE A 68 -3.69 -11.49 -3.72
CA PHE A 68 -4.85 -12.19 -3.16
C PHE A 68 -4.74 -12.45 -1.65
N ALA A 69 -3.52 -12.72 -1.17
CA ALA A 69 -3.23 -12.96 0.24
C ALA A 69 -2.85 -11.70 1.04
N GLY A 70 -2.65 -10.55 0.38
CA GLY A 70 -2.11 -9.36 1.04
C GLY A 70 -0.64 -9.53 1.43
N ILE A 71 -0.17 -8.76 2.42
CA ILE A 71 1.20 -8.83 2.97
C ILE A 71 1.21 -9.91 4.04
N PHE A 72 1.51 -11.14 3.68
CA PHE A 72 1.45 -12.28 4.59
C PHE A 72 2.80 -12.62 5.23
N ALA A 73 3.84 -12.82 4.41
CA ALA A 73 5.16 -13.29 4.84
C ALA A 73 6.18 -12.13 4.85
N PHE A 74 6.14 -11.30 5.88
CA PHE A 74 7.03 -10.17 6.06
C PHE A 74 7.69 -10.24 7.44
N SER A 75 8.80 -10.97 7.54
CA SER A 75 9.58 -11.11 8.78
C SER A 75 11.06 -11.24 8.48
N ASP A 76 11.90 -11.17 9.52
CA ASP A 76 13.35 -11.31 9.37
C ASP A 76 13.77 -12.70 8.87
N THR A 77 12.96 -13.72 9.13
CA THR A 77 13.24 -15.12 8.77
C THR A 77 12.48 -15.62 7.56
N VAL A 78 11.29 -15.08 7.32
CA VAL A 78 10.45 -15.43 6.17
C VAL A 78 10.02 -14.14 5.47
N MET A 79 10.60 -13.91 4.30
CA MET A 79 10.30 -12.80 3.43
C MET A 79 9.97 -13.33 2.05
N VAL A 80 8.70 -13.30 1.68
CA VAL A 80 8.23 -13.66 0.35
C VAL A 80 7.45 -12.47 -0.20
N GLY A 81 7.89 -11.92 -1.30
CA GLY A 81 7.25 -10.79 -1.95
C GLY A 81 5.85 -11.16 -2.44
N GLU A 82 4.86 -10.42 -2.01
CA GLU A 82 3.45 -10.66 -2.36
C GLU A 82 3.17 -10.51 -3.85
N SER A 83 4.04 -9.85 -4.59
CA SER A 83 3.94 -9.62 -6.03
C SER A 83 5.05 -10.35 -6.84
N GLU A 84 5.84 -11.19 -6.19
CA GLU A 84 6.93 -11.94 -6.82
C GLU A 84 6.40 -13.07 -7.74
N ASP A 85 5.24 -13.62 -7.41
CA ASP A 85 4.54 -14.58 -8.23
C ASP A 85 3.19 -13.97 -8.71
N LEU A 86 3.10 -13.65 -10.02
CA LEU A 86 1.89 -13.07 -10.60
C LEU A 86 0.65 -13.94 -10.47
N ARG A 87 0.81 -15.26 -10.21
CA ARG A 87 -0.33 -16.18 -9.95
C ARG A 87 -1.04 -15.86 -8.63
N LEU A 88 -0.40 -15.12 -7.72
CA LEU A 88 -1.03 -14.61 -6.50
C LEU A 88 -1.87 -13.35 -6.75
N LEU A 89 -1.76 -12.73 -7.91
CA LEU A 89 -2.57 -11.57 -8.27
C LEU A 89 -3.88 -12.04 -8.89
N HIS A 90 -5.00 -11.52 -8.39
CA HIS A 90 -6.31 -11.88 -8.91
C HIS A 90 -7.14 -10.61 -9.17
N PRO A 91 -6.93 -9.91 -10.32
CA PRO A 91 -7.52 -8.61 -10.63
C PRO A 91 -9.04 -8.59 -10.46
N ARG A 92 -9.74 -9.60 -11.01
CA ARG A 92 -11.20 -9.69 -10.91
C ARG A 92 -11.71 -9.83 -9.47
N ALA A 93 -11.05 -10.64 -8.64
CA ALA A 93 -11.41 -10.75 -7.22
C ALA A 93 -11.15 -9.46 -6.47
N CYS A 94 -10.01 -8.81 -6.74
CA CYS A 94 -9.66 -7.51 -6.17
C CYS A 94 -10.73 -6.45 -6.50
N LEU A 95 -11.09 -6.34 -7.77
CA LEU A 95 -12.14 -5.42 -8.24
C LEU A 95 -13.50 -5.69 -7.57
N ASN A 96 -13.92 -6.96 -7.50
CA ASN A 96 -15.19 -7.33 -6.90
C ASN A 96 -15.24 -6.96 -5.41
N VAL A 97 -14.15 -7.23 -4.66
CA VAL A 97 -14.04 -6.87 -3.25
C VAL A 97 -14.01 -5.36 -3.08
N ALA A 98 -13.27 -4.63 -3.93
CA ALA A 98 -13.21 -3.17 -3.89
C ALA A 98 -14.62 -2.55 -4.07
N LYS A 99 -15.38 -3.02 -5.06
CA LYS A 99 -16.76 -2.56 -5.33
C LYS A 99 -17.75 -2.93 -4.21
N LEU A 100 -17.57 -4.11 -3.59
CA LEU A 100 -18.45 -4.59 -2.53
C LEU A 100 -18.24 -3.85 -1.19
N HIS A 101 -17.01 -3.41 -0.93
CA HIS A 101 -16.60 -2.81 0.34
C HIS A 101 -16.15 -1.35 0.22
N LYS A 102 -16.73 -0.59 -0.72
CA LYS A 102 -16.40 0.83 -0.98
C LYS A 102 -16.52 1.75 0.22
N ASP A 103 -17.28 1.36 1.25
CA ASP A 103 -17.42 2.15 2.48
C ASP A 103 -16.17 2.05 3.38
N PHE A 104 -15.31 1.06 3.16
CA PHE A 104 -14.08 0.81 3.90
C PHE A 104 -12.83 0.99 3.04
N LEU A 105 -12.93 0.71 1.73
CA LEU A 105 -11.78 0.70 0.84
C LEU A 105 -11.60 2.05 0.16
N VAL A 106 -10.38 2.61 0.33
CA VAL A 106 -10.01 3.94 -0.18
C VAL A 106 -9.02 3.88 -1.34
N GLY A 107 -8.55 2.71 -1.71
CA GLY A 107 -7.61 2.52 -2.82
C GLY A 107 -7.12 1.08 -2.96
N ILE A 108 -6.27 0.88 -3.96
CA ILE A 108 -5.59 -0.40 -4.23
C ILE A 108 -4.12 -0.26 -3.81
N LYS A 109 -3.62 -1.25 -3.06
CA LYS A 109 -2.21 -1.33 -2.67
C LYS A 109 -1.44 -2.25 -3.58
N VAL A 110 -0.24 -1.83 -3.92
CA VAL A 110 0.76 -2.68 -4.57
C VAL A 110 2.14 -2.42 -3.97
N ARG A 111 2.97 -3.46 -3.91
CA ARG A 111 4.38 -3.34 -3.59
C ARG A 111 5.21 -3.87 -4.76
N VAL A 112 6.17 -3.05 -5.19
CA VAL A 112 7.13 -3.40 -6.24
C VAL A 112 8.56 -3.14 -5.77
N GLY A 113 9.50 -3.75 -6.43
CA GLY A 113 10.92 -3.68 -6.09
C GLY A 113 11.56 -5.05 -6.08
N ALA A 114 12.86 -5.10 -5.88
CA ALA A 114 13.66 -6.33 -5.94
C ALA A 114 13.18 -7.40 -4.94
N LYS A 115 12.63 -6.99 -3.79
CA LYS A 115 12.11 -7.92 -2.76
C LYS A 115 10.61 -8.18 -2.90
N ALA A 116 9.82 -7.17 -3.28
CA ALA A 116 8.36 -7.29 -3.31
C ALA A 116 7.84 -7.91 -4.61
N SER A 117 8.48 -7.65 -5.74
CA SER A 117 8.07 -8.15 -7.06
C SER A 117 9.15 -8.95 -7.81
N GLY A 118 10.38 -8.97 -7.30
CA GLY A 118 11.48 -9.75 -7.88
C GLY A 118 11.64 -9.49 -9.39
N SER A 119 11.69 -10.58 -10.15
CA SER A 119 11.82 -10.54 -11.63
C SER A 119 10.58 -9.98 -12.35
N MET A 120 9.44 -9.82 -11.67
CA MET A 120 8.23 -9.25 -12.26
C MET A 120 8.31 -7.74 -12.44
N GLY A 121 9.27 -7.08 -11.78
CA GLY A 121 9.54 -5.66 -11.94
C GLY A 121 8.29 -4.81 -11.62
N HIS A 122 7.83 -4.02 -12.60
CA HIS A 122 6.66 -3.14 -12.45
C HIS A 122 5.33 -3.77 -12.90
N ALA A 123 5.32 -4.98 -13.44
CA ALA A 123 4.09 -5.61 -13.92
C ALA A 123 2.96 -5.67 -12.87
N PRO A 124 3.21 -5.94 -11.57
CA PRO A 124 2.18 -5.86 -10.55
C PRO A 124 1.58 -4.46 -10.38
N LEU A 125 2.36 -3.39 -10.61
CA LEU A 125 1.86 -2.02 -10.58
C LEU A 125 0.92 -1.76 -11.74
N ASP A 126 1.28 -2.19 -12.95
CA ASP A 126 0.44 -2.03 -14.14
C ASP A 126 -0.92 -2.73 -13.93
N ILE A 127 -0.92 -3.96 -13.38
CA ILE A 127 -2.15 -4.69 -13.02
C ILE A 127 -2.97 -3.96 -11.95
N ALA A 128 -2.31 -3.40 -10.93
CA ALA A 128 -3.00 -2.65 -9.88
C ALA A 128 -3.65 -1.36 -10.42
N LEU A 129 -2.98 -0.66 -11.34
CA LEU A 129 -3.50 0.53 -12.00
C LEU A 129 -4.76 0.23 -12.83
N GLU A 130 -4.78 -0.87 -13.58
CA GLU A 130 -5.96 -1.31 -14.34
C GLU A 130 -7.16 -1.57 -13.42
N VAL A 131 -6.94 -2.29 -12.30
CA VAL A 131 -7.99 -2.56 -11.31
C VAL A 131 -8.49 -1.28 -10.65
N ALA A 132 -7.57 -0.40 -10.28
CA ALA A 132 -7.89 0.86 -9.63
C ALA A 132 -8.68 1.80 -10.54
N GLU A 133 -8.34 1.86 -11.83
CA GLU A 133 -9.09 2.62 -12.83
C GLU A 133 -10.52 2.10 -12.97
N GLU A 134 -10.72 0.78 -13.08
CA GLU A 134 -12.06 0.18 -13.17
C GLU A 134 -12.88 0.34 -11.88
N ALA A 135 -12.22 0.45 -10.73
CA ALA A 135 -12.85 0.66 -9.43
C ALA A 135 -13.09 2.14 -9.08
N ASP A 136 -12.60 3.09 -9.88
CA ASP A 136 -12.55 4.53 -9.59
C ASP A 136 -11.85 4.82 -8.25
N LEU A 137 -10.67 4.22 -8.06
CA LEU A 137 -9.86 4.32 -6.84
C LEU A 137 -8.42 4.71 -7.17
N PRO A 138 -7.70 5.35 -6.23
CA PRO A 138 -6.26 5.56 -6.36
C PRO A 138 -5.47 4.28 -6.07
N VAL A 139 -4.22 4.26 -6.54
CA VAL A 139 -3.22 3.26 -6.15
C VAL A 139 -2.29 3.85 -5.08
N MET A 140 -1.97 3.06 -4.05
CA MET A 140 -0.81 3.31 -3.18
C MET A 140 0.29 2.33 -3.55
N CYS A 141 1.38 2.84 -4.09
CA CYS A 141 2.55 2.05 -4.49
C CYS A 141 3.68 2.16 -3.47
N HIS A 142 4.13 1.03 -2.95
CA HIS A 142 5.40 0.90 -2.23
C HIS A 142 6.49 0.51 -3.24
N LEU A 143 7.63 1.18 -3.18
CA LEU A 143 8.81 0.83 -3.95
C LEU A 143 9.95 0.50 -2.99
N ASP A 144 10.49 -0.73 -3.06
CA ASP A 144 11.70 -1.09 -2.31
C ASP A 144 12.97 -0.85 -3.16
N TRP A 145 13.93 -1.76 -3.14
CA TRP A 145 15.17 -1.64 -3.91
C TRP A 145 14.93 -1.87 -5.41
N PRO A 146 15.62 -1.14 -6.29
CA PRO A 146 15.54 -1.39 -7.72
C PRO A 146 16.06 -2.81 -8.10
N PRO A 147 15.58 -3.41 -9.22
CA PRO A 147 14.57 -2.90 -10.14
C PRO A 147 13.13 -3.09 -9.63
N PRO A 148 12.14 -2.31 -10.13
CA PRO A 148 12.24 -1.17 -11.05
C PRO A 148 12.86 0.06 -10.37
N ASN A 149 13.31 1.05 -11.16
CA ASN A 149 13.80 2.30 -10.62
C ASN A 149 12.65 3.28 -10.31
N THR A 150 12.96 4.31 -9.53
CA THR A 150 11.96 5.31 -9.10
C THR A 150 11.28 5.99 -10.28
N LYS A 151 12.03 6.35 -11.33
CA LYS A 151 11.50 7.02 -12.53
C LYS A 151 10.46 6.16 -13.24
N ASP A 152 10.73 4.85 -13.39
CA ASP A 152 9.80 3.93 -14.04
C ASP A 152 8.48 3.81 -13.28
N VAL A 153 8.53 3.85 -11.95
CA VAL A 153 7.35 3.77 -11.07
C VAL A 153 6.56 5.08 -11.10
N VAL A 154 7.21 6.23 -10.80
CA VAL A 154 6.49 7.51 -10.71
C VAL A 154 5.88 7.96 -12.03
N ASN A 155 6.49 7.57 -13.17
CA ASN A 155 5.94 7.88 -14.49
C ASN A 155 4.66 7.09 -14.84
N ARG A 156 4.38 6.00 -14.13
CA ARG A 156 3.14 5.21 -14.27
C ARG A 156 2.01 5.73 -13.38
N LEU A 157 2.36 6.36 -12.27
CA LEU A 157 1.36 6.84 -11.31
C LEU A 157 0.54 7.99 -11.89
N ARG A 158 -0.77 7.93 -11.65
CA ARG A 158 -1.78 8.87 -12.11
C ARG A 158 -1.98 10.01 -11.08
N PRO A 159 -2.60 11.12 -11.43
CA PRO A 159 -3.07 12.10 -10.45
C PRO A 159 -3.92 11.45 -9.36
N GLY A 160 -3.60 11.71 -8.09
CA GLY A 160 -4.26 11.09 -6.94
C GLY A 160 -3.67 9.76 -6.48
N ASP A 161 -2.83 9.09 -7.28
CA ASP A 161 -2.09 7.92 -6.82
C ASP A 161 -1.00 8.32 -5.81
N VAL A 162 -0.62 7.40 -4.95
CA VAL A 162 0.30 7.64 -3.84
C VAL A 162 1.59 6.84 -4.02
N LEU A 163 2.74 7.50 -3.98
CA LEU A 163 4.03 6.85 -3.72
C LEU A 163 4.33 6.94 -2.23
N THR A 164 4.27 5.80 -1.54
CA THR A 164 4.59 5.76 -0.11
C THR A 164 6.07 5.54 0.16
N HIS A 165 6.52 5.85 1.39
CA HIS A 165 7.91 5.80 1.83
C HIS A 165 8.82 6.73 1.02
N CYS A 166 8.36 7.97 0.79
CA CYS A 166 9.05 8.91 -0.11
C CYS A 166 10.46 9.32 0.38
N PHE A 167 10.76 9.17 1.67
CA PHE A 167 12.08 9.51 2.25
C PHE A 167 13.01 8.29 2.41
N ARG A 168 13.00 7.39 1.45
CA ARG A 168 13.93 6.26 1.45
C ARG A 168 15.38 6.71 1.28
N PRO A 169 16.35 5.95 1.85
CA PRO A 169 17.77 6.17 1.58
C PRO A 169 18.12 5.82 0.12
N PHE A 170 19.30 6.25 -0.29
CA PHE A 170 19.84 5.87 -1.61
C PHE A 170 19.85 4.32 -1.77
N PRO A 171 19.50 3.77 -2.95
CA PRO A 171 19.20 4.47 -4.22
C PRO A 171 17.76 4.97 -4.38
N GLY A 172 16.86 4.65 -3.45
CA GLY A 172 15.45 5.05 -3.46
C GLY A 172 15.17 6.49 -3.01
N ALA A 173 16.21 7.26 -2.63
CA ALA A 173 16.07 8.62 -2.17
C ALA A 173 15.39 9.51 -3.22
N PRO A 174 14.51 10.44 -2.78
CA PRO A 174 13.85 11.41 -3.67
C PRO A 174 14.83 12.49 -4.17
N THR A 175 16.02 12.54 -3.56
CA THR A 175 17.04 13.54 -3.87
C THR A 175 18.24 12.92 -4.61
N GLN A 176 18.94 13.79 -5.34
CA GLN A 176 20.26 13.53 -5.87
C GLN A 176 21.34 13.70 -4.79
N SER A 177 22.58 13.29 -5.08
CA SER A 177 23.72 13.44 -4.16
C SER A 177 24.05 14.89 -3.77
N ASN A 178 23.64 15.87 -4.60
CA ASN A 178 23.79 17.31 -4.34
C ASN A 178 22.63 17.90 -3.50
N GLY A 179 21.72 17.08 -3.00
CA GLY A 179 20.57 17.49 -2.19
C GLY A 179 19.37 18.02 -2.99
N ARG A 180 19.46 18.15 -4.31
CA ARG A 180 18.33 18.55 -5.15
C ARG A 180 17.34 17.41 -5.30
N ILE A 181 16.05 17.72 -5.31
CA ILE A 181 15.01 16.75 -5.65
C ILE A 181 15.20 16.30 -7.10
N LYS A 182 14.99 15.01 -7.35
CA LYS A 182 15.04 14.42 -8.68
C LYS A 182 13.94 15.01 -9.56
N GLU A 183 14.24 15.24 -10.83
CA GLU A 183 13.31 15.84 -11.79
C GLU A 183 12.02 15.03 -11.92
N GLU A 184 12.14 13.71 -12.06
CA GLU A 184 10.98 12.79 -12.15
C GLU A 184 10.05 12.86 -10.93
N ILE A 185 10.58 13.19 -9.75
CA ILE A 185 9.76 13.36 -8.53
C ILE A 185 8.98 14.68 -8.59
N MET A 186 9.64 15.76 -9.04
CA MET A 186 8.98 17.06 -9.20
C MET A 186 7.88 16.99 -10.26
N GLU A 187 8.19 16.42 -11.43
CA GLU A 187 7.21 16.21 -12.50
C GLU A 187 6.01 15.37 -12.05
N ALA A 188 6.25 14.28 -11.31
CA ALA A 188 5.18 13.45 -10.76
C ALA A 188 4.28 14.23 -9.79
N ARG A 189 4.89 15.04 -8.91
CA ARG A 189 4.15 15.92 -7.99
C ARG A 189 3.31 16.95 -8.76
N GLU A 190 3.85 17.57 -9.78
CA GLU A 190 3.14 18.54 -10.62
C GLU A 190 1.96 17.91 -11.37
N ARG A 191 2.08 16.63 -11.76
CA ARG A 191 0.95 15.85 -12.31
C ARG A 191 -0.11 15.50 -11.27
N GLY A 192 0.14 15.65 -9.98
CA GLY A 192 -0.80 15.37 -8.90
C GLY A 192 -0.58 14.03 -8.20
N VAL A 193 0.60 13.40 -8.37
CA VAL A 193 0.99 12.24 -7.55
C VAL A 193 1.24 12.70 -6.12
N ILE A 194 0.72 11.95 -5.15
CA ILE A 194 0.85 12.22 -3.72
C ILE A 194 2.05 11.43 -3.17
N PHE A 195 2.81 12.08 -2.29
CA PHE A 195 3.97 11.46 -1.64
C PHE A 195 3.69 11.30 -0.15
N ASP A 196 3.69 10.06 0.31
CA ASP A 196 3.42 9.68 1.70
C ASP A 196 4.71 9.28 2.41
N ILE A 197 4.83 9.66 3.68
CA ILE A 197 5.99 9.32 4.52
C ILE A 197 6.02 7.82 4.80
N GLY A 198 4.90 7.23 5.19
CA GLY A 198 4.72 5.80 5.39
C GLY A 198 5.47 5.18 6.58
N HIS A 199 5.82 5.96 7.59
CA HIS A 199 6.54 5.52 8.79
C HIS A 199 5.95 6.12 10.05
#